data_e1d37b92fc33f45dcf906f71ba1cb65c
#
_entry.id   e1d37b92fc33f45dcf906f71ba1cb65c
#
_cell.length_a   1.000
_cell.length_b   1.000
_cell.length_c   1.000
_cell.angle_alpha   90.00
_cell.angle_beta   90.00
_cell.angle_gamma   90.00
#
_symmetry.space_group_name_H-M   'P 1'
#
loop_
_entity.id
_entity.type
_entity.pdbx_description
1 polymer ?
#
loop_
_entity_poly.entity_id
_entity_poly.type
_entity_poly.pdbx_seq_one_letter_code
_entity_poly.pdbx_strand_id
1 'polypeptide(L)'
;MSNLRRQVLSAFKKLHRTRQYVFQGDVKALTAGRLKINESFLQNRGETNEDEIQKMIKLAQDVDHELRTNVIQAEKKADNVYELRITPETTRLDNVVFNPDAIIEKPRRRAGAKNSEGCCGGAAMAALEAEVEARKK
;
A
#
# COMPACT_ATOMS: atom_id res chain seq x y z
N MET A 1 26.35 -5.46 -23.02
CA MET A 1 26.17 -6.17 -21.72
C MET A 1 26.55 -5.36 -20.48
N SER A 2 27.52 -4.47 -20.51
CA SER A 2 27.97 -3.74 -19.30
C SER A 2 26.94 -2.73 -18.76
N ASN A 3 26.10 -2.13 -19.60
CA ASN A 3 25.16 -1.08 -19.18
C ASN A 3 23.93 -1.65 -18.45
N LEU A 4 23.29 -2.69 -18.96
CA LEU A 4 22.13 -3.34 -18.32
C LEU A 4 22.49 -3.89 -16.94
N ARG A 5 23.60 -4.61 -16.80
CA ARG A 5 24.07 -5.10 -15.50
C ARG A 5 24.25 -3.97 -14.49
N ARG A 6 24.78 -2.82 -14.91
CA ARG A 6 24.96 -1.64 -14.06
C ARG A 6 23.60 -1.08 -13.63
N GLN A 7 22.63 -1.02 -14.54
CA GLN A 7 21.28 -0.53 -14.26
C GLN A 7 20.56 -1.45 -13.25
N VAL A 8 20.60 -2.76 -13.44
CA VAL A 8 20.02 -3.75 -12.50
C VAL A 8 20.63 -3.61 -11.11
N LEU A 9 21.96 -3.54 -11.01
CA LEU A 9 22.64 -3.38 -9.71
C LEU A 9 22.34 -2.02 -9.06
N SER A 10 22.17 -0.98 -9.88
CA SER A 10 21.76 0.35 -9.40
C SER A 10 20.35 0.31 -8.82
N ALA A 11 19.38 -0.28 -9.52
CA ALA A 11 18.00 -0.45 -9.07
C ALA A 11 17.94 -1.26 -7.76
N PHE A 12 18.65 -2.38 -7.69
CA PHE A 12 18.76 -3.20 -6.48
C PHE A 12 19.26 -2.39 -5.27
N LYS A 13 20.39 -1.68 -5.44
CA LYS A 13 20.95 -0.85 -4.37
C LYS A 13 20.02 0.30 -3.97
N LYS A 14 19.34 0.90 -4.94
CA LYS A 14 18.40 2.00 -4.71
C LYS A 14 17.23 1.54 -3.86
N LEU A 15 16.57 0.42 -4.22
CA LEU A 15 15.48 -0.17 -3.43
C LEU A 15 15.91 -0.48 -1.99
N HIS A 16 17.11 -1.04 -1.78
CA HIS A 16 17.60 -1.31 -0.43
C HIS A 16 17.83 -0.04 0.40
N ARG A 17 18.29 1.07 -0.20
CA ARG A 17 18.44 2.36 0.48
C ARG A 17 17.09 2.96 0.80
N THR A 18 16.17 2.96 -0.16
CA THR A 18 14.80 3.47 0.03
C THR A 18 14.06 2.71 1.13
N ARG A 19 14.16 1.38 1.14
CA ARG A 19 13.62 0.56 2.22
C ARG A 19 14.15 0.99 3.60
N GLN A 20 15.47 1.21 3.71
CA GLN A 20 16.08 1.63 4.97
C GLN A 20 15.62 3.03 5.40
N TYR A 21 15.42 3.93 4.44
CA TYR A 21 14.94 5.29 4.68
C TYR A 21 13.47 5.31 5.09
N VAL A 22 12.61 4.64 4.32
CA VAL A 22 11.16 4.67 4.53
C VAL A 22 10.74 3.93 5.80
N PHE A 23 11.31 2.73 6.04
CA PHE A 23 10.95 1.87 7.17
C PHE A 23 11.91 2.01 8.37
N GLN A 24 12.55 3.15 8.51
CA GLN A 24 13.45 3.41 9.64
C GLN A 24 12.70 3.26 10.96
N GLY A 25 13.22 2.43 11.88
CA GLY A 25 12.59 2.13 13.17
C GLY A 25 11.66 0.92 13.17
N ASP A 26 11.17 0.46 12.02
CA ASP A 26 10.35 -0.74 11.91
C ASP A 26 11.18 -1.95 11.46
N VAL A 27 11.67 -2.71 12.44
CA VAL A 27 12.51 -3.89 12.19
C VAL A 27 11.77 -4.97 11.39
N LYS A 28 10.45 -5.13 11.59
CA LYS A 28 9.64 -6.12 10.88
C LYS A 28 9.52 -5.77 9.40
N ALA A 29 9.13 -4.53 9.08
CA ALA A 29 9.04 -4.06 7.70
C ALA A 29 10.43 -4.04 7.02
N LEU A 30 11.47 -3.64 7.75
CA LEU A 30 12.85 -3.68 7.26
C LEU A 30 13.28 -5.10 6.86
N THR A 31 12.97 -6.09 7.67
CA THR A 31 13.34 -7.49 7.39
C THR A 31 12.50 -8.05 6.24
N ALA A 32 11.19 -7.88 6.28
CA ALA A 32 10.27 -8.34 5.24
C ALA A 32 10.62 -7.73 3.87
N GLY A 33 10.86 -6.41 3.82
CA GLY A 33 11.25 -5.73 2.60
C GLY A 33 12.60 -6.21 2.05
N ARG A 34 13.59 -6.52 2.93
CA ARG A 34 14.86 -7.10 2.51
C ARG A 34 14.66 -8.47 1.84
N LEU A 35 13.89 -9.33 2.48
CA LEU A 35 13.62 -10.67 1.95
C LEU A 35 12.89 -10.59 0.61
N LYS A 36 11.87 -9.74 0.50
CA LYS A 36 11.09 -9.60 -0.73
C LYS A 36 11.91 -9.06 -1.91
N ILE A 37 12.75 -8.04 -1.68
CA ILE A 37 13.64 -7.52 -2.72
C ILE A 37 14.62 -8.61 -3.17
N ASN A 38 15.28 -9.30 -2.24
CA ASN A 38 16.24 -10.35 -2.56
C ASN A 38 15.58 -11.50 -3.32
N GLU A 39 14.40 -11.95 -2.87
CA GLU A 39 13.63 -13.00 -3.53
C GLU A 39 13.29 -12.63 -4.98
N SER A 40 12.74 -11.43 -5.20
CA SER A 40 12.34 -10.98 -6.54
C SER A 40 13.54 -10.91 -7.50
N PHE A 41 14.68 -10.40 -7.04
CA PHE A 41 15.89 -10.34 -7.87
C PHE A 41 16.51 -11.71 -8.09
N LEU A 42 16.41 -12.64 -7.12
CA LEU A 42 16.90 -14.00 -7.26
C LEU A 42 16.06 -14.81 -8.26
N GLN A 43 14.74 -14.70 -8.22
CA GLN A 43 13.82 -15.36 -9.15
C GLN A 43 14.11 -14.98 -10.60
N ASN A 44 14.47 -13.72 -10.85
CA ASN A 44 14.74 -13.20 -12.20
C ASN A 44 16.22 -13.18 -12.57
N ARG A 45 17.08 -13.87 -11.80
CA ARG A 45 18.54 -13.87 -12.03
C ARG A 45 18.96 -14.47 -13.38
N GLY A 46 18.19 -15.43 -13.89
CA GLY A 46 18.47 -16.15 -15.13
C GLY A 46 17.89 -15.50 -16.39
N GLU A 47 17.21 -14.34 -16.26
CA GLU A 47 16.62 -13.68 -17.41
C GLU A 47 17.68 -13.14 -18.36
N THR A 48 17.50 -13.42 -19.65
CA THR A 48 18.44 -13.03 -20.73
C THR A 48 17.80 -12.09 -21.76
N ASN A 49 16.47 -11.99 -21.74
CA ASN A 49 15.75 -11.12 -22.66
C ASN A 49 15.92 -9.65 -22.23
N GLU A 50 16.52 -8.83 -23.08
CA GLU A 50 16.80 -7.42 -22.77
C GLU A 50 15.53 -6.62 -22.55
N ASP A 51 14.46 -6.86 -23.29
CA ASP A 51 13.19 -6.15 -23.15
C ASP A 51 12.52 -6.47 -21.80
N GLU A 52 12.55 -7.73 -21.38
CA GLU A 52 12.02 -8.12 -20.07
C GLU A 52 12.85 -7.54 -18.93
N ILE A 53 14.17 -7.51 -19.06
CA ILE A 53 15.06 -6.88 -18.08
C ILE A 53 14.74 -5.39 -17.95
N GLN A 54 14.51 -4.68 -19.07
CA GLN A 54 14.14 -3.26 -19.06
C GLN A 54 12.79 -3.02 -18.37
N LYS A 55 11.79 -3.86 -18.62
CA LYS A 55 10.49 -3.80 -17.93
C LYS A 55 10.64 -3.99 -16.41
N MET A 56 11.45 -4.96 -16.00
CA MET A 56 11.72 -5.22 -14.58
C MET A 56 12.50 -4.08 -13.90
N ILE A 57 13.45 -3.45 -14.61
CA ILE A 57 14.15 -2.25 -14.11
C ILE A 57 13.17 -1.11 -13.91
N LYS A 58 12.25 -0.87 -14.87
CA LYS A 58 11.22 0.14 -14.76
C LYS A 58 10.30 -0.14 -13.57
N LEU A 59 9.81 -1.38 -13.43
CA LEU A 59 9.01 -1.78 -12.28
C LEU A 59 9.74 -1.51 -10.95
N ALA A 60 11.02 -1.81 -10.86
CA ALA A 60 11.81 -1.54 -9.66
C ALA A 60 11.93 -0.02 -9.37
N GLN A 61 12.00 0.80 -10.40
CA GLN A 61 12.00 2.26 -10.26
C GLN A 61 10.62 2.79 -9.82
N ASP A 62 9.55 2.24 -10.37
CA ASP A 62 8.18 2.61 -10.00
C ASP A 62 7.91 2.24 -8.53
N VAL A 63 8.33 1.05 -8.08
CA VAL A 63 8.25 0.64 -6.68
C VAL A 63 9.07 1.56 -5.76
N ASP A 64 10.27 1.96 -6.17
CA ASP A 64 11.08 2.92 -5.41
C ASP A 64 10.35 4.28 -5.25
N HIS A 65 9.73 4.74 -6.32
CA HIS A 65 8.95 5.97 -6.33
C HIS A 65 7.75 5.87 -5.39
N GLU A 66 6.94 4.82 -5.54
CA GLU A 66 5.76 4.57 -4.68
C GLU A 66 6.12 4.50 -3.19
N LEU A 67 7.21 3.82 -2.84
CA LEU A 67 7.67 3.72 -1.46
C LEU A 67 8.02 5.09 -0.87
N ARG A 68 8.58 6.00 -1.66
CA ARG A 68 8.97 7.35 -1.20
C ARG A 68 7.79 8.31 -1.10
N THR A 69 6.84 8.20 -2.02
CA THR A 69 5.78 9.18 -2.18
C THR A 69 4.50 8.81 -1.43
N ASN A 70 4.15 7.53 -1.39
CA ASN A 70 2.85 7.07 -0.92
C ASN A 70 2.90 6.31 0.41
N VAL A 71 4.10 5.86 0.85
CA VAL A 71 4.23 5.15 2.12
C VAL A 71 4.64 6.10 3.23
N ILE A 72 3.77 6.24 4.24
CA ILE A 72 3.98 7.06 5.42
C ILE A 72 4.04 6.16 6.65
N GLN A 73 5.11 6.28 7.45
CA GLN A 73 5.25 5.57 8.71
C GLN A 73 4.58 6.36 9.85
N ALA A 74 3.86 5.64 10.71
CA ALA A 74 3.30 6.15 11.95
C ALA A 74 4.07 5.61 13.14
N GLU A 75 4.62 6.50 13.96
CA GLU A 75 5.34 6.16 15.20
C GLU A 75 4.42 6.39 16.40
N LYS A 76 4.30 5.38 17.27
CA LYS A 76 3.56 5.53 18.53
C LYS A 76 4.38 6.35 19.50
N LYS A 77 3.91 7.54 19.90
CA LYS A 77 4.57 8.42 20.88
C LYS A 77 4.04 8.21 22.30
N ALA A 78 2.74 8.02 22.44
CA ALA A 78 2.08 7.79 23.72
C ALA A 78 0.87 6.87 23.51
N ASP A 79 0.14 6.56 24.58
CA ASP A 79 -1.08 5.77 24.44
C ASP A 79 -2.11 6.52 23.58
N ASN A 80 -2.53 5.87 22.49
CA ASN A 80 -3.45 6.38 21.47
C ASN A 80 -2.97 7.62 20.69
N VAL A 81 -1.68 7.98 20.79
CA VAL A 81 -1.09 9.10 20.03
C VAL A 81 -0.05 8.56 19.04
N TYR A 82 -0.24 8.87 17.76
CA TYR A 82 0.67 8.50 16.69
C TYR A 82 1.18 9.73 15.96
N GLU A 83 2.47 9.77 15.68
CA GLU A 83 3.09 10.79 14.85
C GLU A 83 3.38 10.24 13.46
N LEU A 84 2.93 10.95 12.42
CA LEU A 84 3.20 10.57 11.03
C LEU A 84 4.51 11.20 10.57
N ARG A 85 5.39 10.37 10.02
CA ARG A 85 6.64 10.84 9.41
C ARG A 85 6.37 11.27 7.96
N ILE A 86 6.00 12.53 7.78
CA ILE A 86 5.77 13.12 6.46
C ILE A 86 7.08 13.71 5.95
N THR A 87 7.55 13.24 4.79
CA THR A 87 8.77 13.73 4.13
C THR A 87 8.43 14.77 3.06
N PRO A 88 9.42 15.54 2.56
CA PRO A 88 9.19 16.45 1.43
C PRO A 88 8.77 15.73 0.14
N GLU A 89 9.15 14.45 -0.02
CA GLU A 89 8.80 13.61 -1.18
C GLU A 89 7.39 13.03 -1.10
N THR A 90 6.76 13.06 0.10
CA THR A 90 5.42 12.51 0.30
C THR A 90 4.39 13.26 -0.51
N THR A 91 3.60 12.53 -1.30
CA THR A 91 2.50 13.08 -2.08
C THR A 91 1.46 13.71 -1.16
N ARG A 92 1.21 15.01 -1.35
CA ARG A 92 0.16 15.75 -0.66
C ARG A 92 -0.92 16.08 -1.66
N LEU A 93 -2.15 15.71 -1.35
CA LEU A 93 -3.30 16.07 -2.15
C LEU A 93 -3.96 17.29 -1.52
N ASP A 94 -4.31 18.27 -2.35
CA ASP A 94 -5.17 19.37 -1.94
C ASP A 94 -6.58 18.83 -1.83
N ASN A 95 -7.00 18.53 -0.60
CA ASN A 95 -8.39 18.17 -0.34
C ASN A 95 -9.26 19.41 -0.54
N VAL A 96 -10.41 19.21 -1.20
CA VAL A 96 -11.44 20.23 -1.25
C VAL A 96 -11.81 20.60 0.19
N VAL A 97 -11.78 21.90 0.50
CA VAL A 97 -12.19 22.40 1.83
C VAL A 97 -13.58 21.86 2.15
N PHE A 98 -13.74 21.26 3.33
CA PHE A 98 -15.04 20.78 3.78
C PHE A 98 -16.05 21.93 3.75
N ASN A 99 -17.11 21.79 2.97
CA ASN A 99 -18.20 22.73 2.90
C ASN A 99 -19.39 22.14 3.70
N PRO A 100 -19.71 22.64 4.89
CA PRO A 100 -20.82 22.13 5.69
C PRO A 100 -22.18 22.34 5.01
N ASP A 101 -22.29 23.32 4.10
CA ASP A 101 -23.52 23.65 3.38
C ASP A 101 -23.63 22.94 2.02
N ALA A 102 -22.70 22.03 1.71
CA ALA A 102 -22.74 21.26 0.48
C ALA A 102 -23.98 20.38 0.40
N ILE A 103 -24.86 20.64 -0.57
CA ILE A 103 -26.03 19.80 -0.84
C ILE A 103 -25.54 18.51 -1.49
N ILE A 104 -25.48 17.43 -0.71
CA ILE A 104 -25.19 16.11 -1.22
C ILE A 104 -26.44 15.57 -1.92
N GLU A 105 -26.46 15.63 -3.25
CA GLU A 105 -27.53 14.98 -4.04
C GLU A 105 -27.51 13.47 -3.76
N LYS A 106 -28.63 12.96 -3.22
CA LYS A 106 -28.78 11.51 -3.05
C LYS A 106 -28.66 10.83 -4.41
N PRO A 107 -27.88 9.75 -4.54
CA PRO A 107 -27.78 9.04 -5.81
C PRO A 107 -29.18 8.67 -6.30
N ARG A 108 -29.53 9.09 -7.53
CA ARG A 108 -30.81 8.74 -8.16
C ARG A 108 -30.92 7.23 -8.20
N ARG A 109 -31.85 6.67 -7.42
CA ARG A 109 -32.16 5.22 -7.52
C ARG A 109 -32.61 4.95 -8.95
N ARG A 110 -31.87 4.12 -9.67
CA ARG A 110 -32.30 3.64 -10.99
C ARG A 110 -33.66 2.96 -10.78
N ALA A 111 -34.69 3.50 -11.42
CA ALA A 111 -36.00 2.87 -11.43
C ALA A 111 -35.84 1.47 -12.07
N GLY A 112 -36.02 0.42 -11.26
CA GLY A 112 -35.91 -0.97 -11.72
C GLY A 112 -34.99 -1.89 -10.90
N ALA A 113 -34.21 -1.38 -9.93
CA ALA A 113 -33.50 -2.26 -9.00
C ALA A 113 -34.49 -2.79 -7.96
N LYS A 114 -35.01 -4.02 -8.19
CA LYS A 114 -35.70 -4.81 -7.16
C LYS A 114 -34.78 -4.91 -5.94
N ASN A 115 -35.34 -4.72 -4.75
CA ASN A 115 -34.68 -4.83 -3.46
C ASN A 115 -33.64 -5.96 -3.43
N SER A 116 -32.39 -5.65 -3.66
CA SER A 116 -31.29 -6.44 -3.14
C SER A 116 -30.97 -5.84 -1.77
N GLU A 117 -31.23 -6.60 -0.74
CA GLU A 117 -30.96 -6.32 0.64
C GLU A 117 -29.57 -5.73 0.81
N GLY A 118 -29.50 -4.68 1.65
CA GLY A 118 -28.41 -3.75 1.87
C GLY A 118 -26.99 -4.32 1.76
N CYS A 119 -26.24 -3.70 0.89
CA CYS A 119 -24.79 -3.86 0.76
C CYS A 119 -24.06 -3.07 1.87
N CYS A 120 -24.44 -3.28 3.13
CA CYS A 120 -23.69 -2.84 4.31
C CYS A 120 -23.90 -3.91 5.36
N GLY A 121 -22.85 -4.67 5.65
CA GLY A 121 -22.66 -5.80 6.59
C GLY A 121 -23.55 -5.99 7.84
N GLY A 122 -24.76 -5.47 7.89
CA GLY A 122 -25.66 -5.64 9.02
C GLY A 122 -26.16 -7.06 9.21
N ALA A 123 -26.39 -7.81 8.13
CA ALA A 123 -26.84 -9.20 8.21
C ALA A 123 -25.75 -10.14 8.75
N ALA A 124 -24.47 -9.88 8.45
CA ALA A 124 -23.35 -10.67 8.93
C ALA A 124 -23.11 -10.46 10.43
N MET A 125 -23.32 -9.25 10.95
CA MET A 125 -23.18 -8.96 12.39
C MET A 125 -24.30 -9.61 13.21
N ALA A 126 -25.54 -9.56 12.74
CA ALA A 126 -26.66 -10.21 13.41
C ALA A 126 -26.54 -11.75 13.48
N ALA A 127 -25.96 -12.37 12.43
CA ALA A 127 -25.67 -13.80 12.44
C ALA A 127 -24.56 -14.17 13.45
N LEU A 128 -23.54 -13.35 13.58
CA LEU A 128 -22.45 -13.55 14.54
C LEU A 128 -22.92 -13.39 15.99
N GLU A 129 -23.79 -12.42 16.26
CA GLU A 129 -24.38 -12.24 17.60
C GLU A 129 -25.27 -13.42 17.99
N ALA A 130 -26.07 -13.94 17.06
CA ALA A 130 -26.88 -15.14 17.29
C ALA A 130 -26.06 -16.40 17.59
N GLU A 131 -24.91 -16.59 16.90
CA GLU A 131 -24.00 -17.71 17.19
C GLU A 131 -23.30 -17.58 18.56
N VAL A 132 -22.96 -16.36 18.98
CA VAL A 132 -22.35 -16.11 20.29
C VAL A 132 -23.35 -16.37 21.42
N GLU A 133 -24.61 -16.02 21.25
CA GLU A 133 -25.66 -16.33 22.25
C GLU A 133 -26.00 -17.83 22.31
N ALA A 134 -26.00 -18.54 21.19
CA ALA A 134 -26.22 -19.99 21.15
C ALA A 134 -25.12 -20.79 21.87
N ARG A 135 -23.89 -20.27 21.96
CA ARG A 135 -22.76 -20.88 22.66
C ARG A 135 -22.73 -20.63 24.17
N LYS A 136 -23.59 -19.73 24.69
CA LYS A 136 -23.69 -19.43 26.12
C LYS A 136 -24.79 -20.23 26.86
N LYS A 137 -25.52 -21.06 26.15
CA LYS A 137 -26.48 -22.04 26.73
C LYS A 137 -25.89 -23.46 26.68
#